data_7cbc482b20f90c22222b3d0b0ae21c6f
#
_entry.id   7cbc482b20f90c22222b3d0b0ae21c6f
#
_cell.length_a   1.000
_cell.length_b   1.000
_cell.length_c   1.000
_cell.angle_alpha   90.00
_cell.angle_beta   90.00
_cell.angle_gamma   90.00
#
_symmetry.space_group_name_H-M   'P 1'
#
loop_
_entity.id
_entity.type
_entity.pdbx_description
1 polymer ?
#
loop_
_entity_poly.entity_id
_entity_poly.type
_entity_poly.pdbx_seq_one_letter_code
_entity_poly.pdbx_strand_id
1 'polypeptide(L)'
;VRDERTEILLPEPAQALGALLDVPVPDLATDGLPLLWHWFYLLDRPAQADLGPDGHPVRDTVPAPPGPGRRRMWAGGRVRTHGPLRCGLPATKRTTVASTQDKQGRTGPLTFVVVEHVVSQAGSVVVEERQDIVYRDAGSQLTVADDGPVLPVAEDEWPVEISPTLLFRFSALTYNAHRIHYDRDYCRDVEGYPGLLTHGPLQALAMAEAARGHRDDPRGDFEYRLTSPLFDHQGMVVRAVPGPDGITTSVRDRHGRQTAAGTLRPW
;
A
#
# COMPACT_ATOMS: atom_id res chain seq x y z
N VAL A 1 22.34 0.02 -1.28
CA VAL A 1 22.00 -0.21 -2.70
C VAL A 1 21.13 0.94 -3.15
N ARG A 2 21.35 1.45 -4.36
CA ARG A 2 20.61 2.56 -4.93
C ARG A 2 20.10 2.11 -6.30
N ASP A 3 18.80 2.12 -6.50
CA ASP A 3 18.15 1.88 -7.78
C ASP A 3 17.56 3.18 -8.32
N GLU A 4 17.65 3.39 -9.63
CA GLU A 4 17.10 4.57 -10.28
C GLU A 4 16.37 4.15 -11.56
N ARG A 5 15.13 4.61 -11.72
CA ARG A 5 14.27 4.28 -12.84
C ARG A 5 13.60 5.52 -13.40
N THR A 6 13.63 5.67 -14.72
CA THR A 6 12.99 6.78 -15.42
C THR A 6 12.01 6.25 -16.46
N GLU A 7 10.78 6.76 -16.45
CA GLU A 7 9.73 6.42 -17.42
C GLU A 7 8.94 7.70 -17.77
N ILE A 8 8.37 7.76 -18.98
CA ILE A 8 7.31 8.71 -19.29
C ILE A 8 6.03 8.19 -18.66
N LEU A 9 5.38 9.00 -17.83
CA LEU A 9 4.15 8.59 -17.15
C LEU A 9 2.99 8.66 -18.14
N LEU A 10 2.39 7.50 -18.44
CA LEU A 10 1.23 7.39 -19.33
C LEU A 10 -0.06 7.48 -18.51
N PRO A 11 -1.19 7.95 -19.05
CA PRO A 11 -2.44 8.07 -18.30
C PRO A 11 -3.12 6.73 -17.97
N GLU A 12 -2.83 5.66 -18.72
CA GLU A 12 -3.55 4.40 -18.66
C GLU A 12 -3.48 3.71 -17.27
N PRO A 13 -2.35 3.66 -16.54
CA PRO A 13 -2.34 3.08 -15.20
C PRO A 13 -3.24 3.84 -14.23
N ALA A 14 -3.28 5.17 -14.28
CA ALA A 14 -4.16 5.98 -13.45
C ALA A 14 -5.64 5.79 -13.83
N GLN A 15 -5.96 5.72 -15.13
CA GLN A 15 -7.32 5.43 -15.62
C GLN A 15 -7.78 4.04 -15.14
N ALA A 16 -6.90 3.03 -15.25
CA ALA A 16 -7.20 1.69 -14.78
C ALA A 16 -7.42 1.63 -13.25
N LEU A 17 -6.68 2.44 -12.48
CA LEU A 17 -6.87 2.58 -11.04
C LEU A 17 -8.20 3.26 -10.70
N GLY A 18 -8.55 4.35 -11.38
CA GLY A 18 -9.84 5.00 -11.22
C GLY A 18 -11.01 4.03 -11.47
N ALA A 19 -10.90 3.23 -12.55
CA ALA A 19 -11.88 2.19 -12.86
C ALA A 19 -11.82 0.98 -11.90
N LEU A 20 -10.71 0.75 -11.18
CA LEU A 20 -10.61 -0.31 -10.18
C LEU A 20 -11.38 0.04 -8.90
N LEU A 21 -11.36 1.31 -8.51
CA LEU A 21 -11.94 1.80 -7.26
C LEU A 21 -13.28 2.53 -7.48
N ASP A 22 -13.74 2.66 -8.72
CA ASP A 22 -14.90 3.44 -9.12
C ASP A 22 -14.83 4.91 -8.65
N VAL A 23 -13.63 5.51 -8.78
CA VAL A 23 -13.36 6.89 -8.40
C VAL A 23 -13.04 7.77 -9.61
N PRO A 24 -13.36 9.08 -9.56
CA PRO A 24 -13.07 9.99 -10.67
C PRO A 24 -11.57 10.19 -10.88
N VAL A 25 -11.16 10.16 -12.15
CA VAL A 25 -9.79 10.46 -12.57
C VAL A 25 -9.70 11.95 -12.88
N PRO A 26 -8.77 12.71 -12.26
CA PRO A 26 -8.60 14.13 -12.55
C PRO A 26 -7.91 14.35 -13.90
N ASP A 27 -7.70 15.60 -14.31
CA ASP A 27 -6.83 15.91 -15.44
C ASP A 27 -5.36 15.62 -15.08
N LEU A 28 -4.90 14.44 -15.49
CA LEU A 28 -3.57 13.93 -15.15
C LEU A 28 -2.41 14.75 -15.75
N ALA A 29 -2.68 15.53 -16.77
CA ALA A 29 -1.67 16.39 -17.41
C ALA A 29 -1.54 17.75 -16.70
N THR A 30 -2.63 18.27 -16.15
CA THR A 30 -2.70 19.56 -15.46
C THR A 30 -2.58 19.41 -13.95
N ASP A 31 -3.46 18.60 -13.35
CA ASP A 31 -3.57 18.44 -11.88
C ASP A 31 -2.55 17.44 -11.33
N GLY A 32 -2.10 16.49 -12.21
CA GLY A 32 -1.20 15.41 -11.85
C GLY A 32 -1.90 14.23 -11.17
N LEU A 33 -1.09 13.31 -10.69
CA LEU A 33 -1.56 12.11 -10.01
C LEU A 33 -2.05 12.44 -8.59
N PRO A 34 -3.22 11.91 -8.17
CA PRO A 34 -3.63 11.94 -6.78
C PRO A 34 -2.62 11.29 -5.83
N LEU A 35 -2.75 11.58 -4.54
CA LEU A 35 -1.91 11.00 -3.47
C LEU A 35 -1.89 9.47 -3.55
N LEU A 36 -0.71 8.88 -3.50
CA LEU A 36 -0.40 7.45 -3.61
C LEU A 36 -0.60 6.83 -5.02
N TRP A 37 -1.16 7.53 -6.00
CA TRP A 37 -1.32 6.97 -7.35
C TRP A 37 0.04 6.76 -8.06
N HIS A 38 1.11 7.38 -7.59
CA HIS A 38 2.47 7.12 -8.08
C HIS A 38 2.93 5.67 -7.89
N TRP A 39 2.28 4.89 -6.99
CA TRP A 39 2.56 3.46 -6.79
C TRP A 39 2.25 2.57 -7.99
N PHE A 40 1.57 3.09 -8.99
CA PHE A 40 1.22 2.39 -10.24
C PHE A 40 2.18 2.72 -11.39
N TYR A 41 3.24 3.47 -11.08
CA TYR A 41 4.24 3.93 -12.03
C TYR A 41 5.66 3.59 -11.56
N LEU A 42 6.61 3.61 -12.50
CA LEU A 42 8.02 3.35 -12.19
C LEU A 42 8.18 2.02 -11.43
N LEU A 43 7.39 1.01 -11.84
CA LEU A 43 7.29 -0.27 -11.17
C LEU A 43 8.57 -1.08 -11.29
N ASP A 44 8.94 -1.77 -10.21
CA ASP A 44 9.95 -2.81 -10.27
C ASP A 44 9.37 -4.01 -11.01
N ARG A 45 10.12 -4.53 -11.99
CA ARG A 45 9.72 -5.65 -12.83
C ARG A 45 10.78 -6.75 -12.76
N PRO A 46 10.85 -7.49 -11.63
CA PRO A 46 11.81 -8.57 -11.47
C PRO A 46 11.60 -9.66 -12.53
N ALA A 47 12.67 -10.33 -12.93
CA ALA A 47 12.57 -11.49 -13.79
C ALA A 47 11.85 -12.63 -13.06
N GLN A 48 11.13 -13.48 -13.79
CA GLN A 48 10.43 -14.64 -13.22
C GLN A 48 11.38 -15.55 -12.41
N ALA A 49 12.63 -15.70 -12.84
CA ALA A 49 13.65 -16.48 -12.16
C ALA A 49 14.15 -15.87 -10.85
N ASP A 50 13.85 -14.61 -10.60
CA ASP A 50 14.22 -13.90 -9.39
C ASP A 50 13.09 -13.84 -8.35
N LEU A 51 11.97 -14.54 -8.59
CA LEU A 51 10.87 -14.65 -7.63
C LEU A 51 11.05 -15.87 -6.71
N GLY A 52 10.75 -15.67 -5.44
CA GLY A 52 10.65 -16.72 -4.43
C GLY A 52 9.34 -17.52 -4.55
N PRO A 53 9.18 -18.58 -3.74
CA PRO A 53 7.99 -19.45 -3.78
C PRO A 53 6.71 -18.74 -3.36
N ASP A 54 6.81 -17.62 -2.64
CA ASP A 54 5.71 -16.75 -2.23
C ASP A 54 5.35 -15.69 -3.30
N GLY A 55 6.16 -15.57 -4.38
CA GLY A 55 6.00 -14.59 -5.44
C GLY A 55 6.72 -13.25 -5.19
N HIS A 56 7.39 -13.07 -4.06
CA HIS A 56 8.24 -11.88 -3.87
C HIS A 56 9.60 -12.04 -4.54
N PRO A 57 10.22 -10.93 -4.98
CA PRO A 57 11.59 -10.94 -5.46
C PRO A 57 12.56 -11.39 -4.36
N VAL A 58 13.47 -12.31 -4.71
CA VAL A 58 14.59 -12.73 -3.84
C VAL A 58 15.87 -11.94 -4.14
N ARG A 59 15.88 -11.21 -5.25
CA ARG A 59 16.94 -10.28 -5.67
C ARG A 59 16.33 -8.97 -6.09
N ASP A 60 16.40 -7.99 -5.20
CA ASP A 60 15.83 -6.67 -5.42
C ASP A 60 16.58 -5.64 -4.55
N THR A 61 16.30 -4.35 -4.77
CA THR A 61 16.78 -3.24 -3.91
C THR A 61 16.29 -3.40 -2.48
N VAL A 62 15.05 -3.81 -2.28
CA VAL A 62 14.52 -4.16 -0.95
C VAL A 62 15.08 -5.53 -0.55
N PRO A 63 15.79 -5.64 0.60
CA PRO A 63 16.38 -6.89 1.03
C PRO A 63 15.37 -8.02 1.08
N ALA A 64 15.75 -9.20 0.59
CA ALA A 64 14.98 -10.42 0.83
C ALA A 64 14.84 -10.69 2.34
N PRO A 65 13.85 -11.49 2.77
CA PRO A 65 13.75 -11.92 4.17
C PRO A 65 15.08 -12.48 4.68
N PRO A 66 15.52 -12.14 5.92
CA PRO A 66 16.84 -12.50 6.44
C PRO A 66 17.04 -13.99 6.77
N GLY A 67 16.14 -14.85 6.32
CA GLY A 67 16.22 -16.30 6.49
C GLY A 67 14.97 -17.02 6.03
N PRO A 68 15.05 -18.36 5.90
CA PRO A 68 13.86 -19.15 5.55
C PRO A 68 12.79 -19.04 6.63
N GLY A 69 11.51 -19.11 6.22
CA GLY A 69 10.38 -19.01 7.14
C GLY A 69 10.11 -17.61 7.71
N ARG A 70 10.71 -16.57 7.13
CA ARG A 70 10.42 -15.17 7.50
C ARG A 70 9.40 -14.57 6.52
N ARG A 71 8.36 -13.94 7.06
CA ARG A 71 7.31 -13.28 6.30
C ARG A 71 7.57 -11.78 6.20
N ARG A 72 7.42 -11.24 4.99
CA ARG A 72 7.46 -9.81 4.74
C ARG A 72 6.09 -9.19 5.02
N MET A 73 6.06 -8.10 5.76
CA MET A 73 4.88 -7.30 6.04
C MET A 73 5.14 -5.84 5.70
N TRP A 74 4.23 -5.20 5.02
CA TRP A 74 4.18 -3.75 4.90
C TRP A 74 3.51 -3.21 6.18
N ALA A 75 4.25 -2.49 7.01
CA ALA A 75 3.77 -2.04 8.31
C ALA A 75 3.17 -0.62 8.27
N GLY A 76 3.56 0.18 7.27
CA GLY A 76 3.12 1.55 7.11
C GLY A 76 4.10 2.37 6.29
N GLY A 77 3.95 3.68 6.36
CA GLY A 77 4.83 4.60 5.66
C GLY A 77 4.41 6.05 5.80
N ARG A 78 5.13 6.91 5.09
CA ARG A 78 4.88 8.33 5.00
C ARG A 78 5.14 8.81 3.59
N VAL A 79 4.23 9.58 3.02
CA VAL A 79 4.37 10.16 1.69
C VAL A 79 4.18 11.67 1.77
N ARG A 80 5.15 12.42 1.27
CA ARG A 80 5.12 13.87 1.14
C ARG A 80 5.02 14.23 -0.33
N THR A 81 4.01 14.99 -0.70
CA THR A 81 3.81 15.51 -2.05
C THR A 81 4.14 17.00 -2.08
N HIS A 82 5.18 17.39 -2.81
CA HIS A 82 5.65 18.78 -2.91
C HIS A 82 5.05 19.50 -4.11
N GLY A 83 4.56 18.75 -5.09
CA GLY A 83 3.94 19.27 -6.30
C GLY A 83 3.27 18.19 -7.13
N PRO A 84 2.59 18.56 -8.20
CA PRO A 84 1.90 17.61 -9.06
C PRO A 84 2.89 16.72 -9.83
N LEU A 85 2.65 15.43 -9.80
CA LEU A 85 3.34 14.44 -10.64
C LEU A 85 2.47 14.18 -11.87
N ARG A 86 2.87 14.69 -13.04
CA ARG A 86 2.02 14.77 -14.24
C ARG A 86 2.27 13.66 -15.24
N CYS A 87 1.21 13.18 -15.87
CA CYS A 87 1.30 12.33 -17.05
C CYS A 87 1.75 13.11 -18.29
N GLY A 88 2.33 12.39 -19.26
CA GLY A 88 2.91 12.97 -20.48
C GLY A 88 4.37 13.42 -20.34
N LEU A 89 4.92 13.46 -19.13
CA LEU A 89 6.28 13.88 -18.84
C LEU A 89 7.12 12.74 -18.26
N PRO A 90 8.44 12.73 -18.48
CA PRO A 90 9.33 11.79 -17.82
C PRO A 90 9.40 12.09 -16.31
N ALA A 91 9.42 11.03 -15.51
CA ALA A 91 9.69 11.09 -14.09
C ALA A 91 10.75 10.07 -13.72
N THR A 92 11.52 10.37 -12.69
CA THR A 92 12.59 9.48 -12.17
C THR A 92 12.32 9.13 -10.73
N LYS A 93 12.22 7.83 -10.43
CA LYS A 93 12.18 7.28 -9.07
C LYS A 93 13.58 6.82 -8.67
N ARG A 94 14.05 7.27 -7.52
CA ARG A 94 15.25 6.77 -6.86
C ARG A 94 14.86 6.05 -5.58
N THR A 95 15.31 4.80 -5.45
CA THR A 95 15.04 3.94 -4.28
C THR A 95 16.32 3.73 -3.49
N THR A 96 16.22 3.84 -2.16
CA THR A 96 17.35 3.62 -1.24
C THR A 96 16.86 2.88 0.00
N VAL A 97 17.62 1.89 0.47
CA VAL A 97 17.42 1.30 1.79
C VAL A 97 18.09 2.20 2.82
N ALA A 98 17.30 2.92 3.59
CA ALA A 98 17.77 3.89 4.57
C ALA A 98 18.29 3.21 5.85
N SER A 99 17.61 2.15 6.29
CA SER A 99 18.07 1.39 7.46
C SER A 99 17.55 -0.04 7.46
N THR A 100 18.31 -0.92 8.13
CA THR A 100 17.88 -2.28 8.49
C THR A 100 18.23 -2.49 9.96
N GLN A 101 17.25 -2.89 10.79
CA GLN A 101 17.43 -3.06 12.24
C GLN A 101 16.74 -4.33 12.73
N ASP A 102 17.47 -5.16 13.44
CA ASP A 102 16.90 -6.31 14.14
C ASP A 102 16.44 -5.90 15.55
N LYS A 103 15.26 -6.35 15.94
CA LYS A 103 14.67 -6.12 17.27
C LYS A 103 14.04 -7.39 17.80
N GLN A 104 14.06 -7.56 19.12
CA GLN A 104 13.31 -8.63 19.78
C GLN A 104 11.89 -8.15 20.09
N GLY A 105 10.90 -8.75 19.43
CA GLY A 105 9.48 -8.51 19.70
C GLY A 105 8.93 -9.51 20.72
N ARG A 106 7.68 -9.32 21.15
CA ARG A 106 6.99 -10.24 22.08
C ARG A 106 6.81 -11.65 21.49
N THR A 107 6.68 -11.75 20.18
CA THR A 107 6.38 -13.00 19.45
C THR A 107 7.59 -13.55 18.69
N GLY A 108 8.80 -13.05 18.97
CA GLY A 108 10.03 -13.48 18.30
C GLY A 108 10.83 -12.34 17.66
N PRO A 109 11.89 -12.67 16.93
CA PRO A 109 12.74 -11.68 16.28
C PRO A 109 12.01 -10.99 15.13
N LEU A 110 12.23 -9.68 15.03
CA LEU A 110 11.72 -8.80 13.98
C LEU A 110 12.89 -8.11 13.29
N THR A 111 12.84 -8.01 11.97
CA THR A 111 13.75 -7.17 11.20
C THR A 111 12.97 -6.03 10.58
N PHE A 112 13.30 -4.81 10.93
CA PHE A 112 12.72 -3.59 10.38
C PHE A 112 13.59 -3.09 9.24
N VAL A 113 12.98 -2.83 8.09
CA VAL A 113 13.63 -2.24 6.92
C VAL A 113 12.90 -0.97 6.55
N VAL A 114 13.64 0.13 6.47
CA VAL A 114 13.12 1.41 5.98
C VAL A 114 13.62 1.61 4.56
N VAL A 115 12.68 1.77 3.63
CA VAL A 115 12.97 2.08 2.23
C VAL A 115 12.50 3.49 1.94
N GLU A 116 13.34 4.27 1.27
CA GLU A 116 13.02 5.63 0.83
C GLU A 116 12.96 5.68 -0.70
N HIS A 117 11.92 6.34 -1.21
CA HIS A 117 11.77 6.66 -2.60
C HIS A 117 11.68 8.17 -2.78
N VAL A 118 12.42 8.68 -3.76
CA VAL A 118 12.34 10.07 -4.19
C VAL A 118 11.93 10.09 -5.64
N VAL A 119 10.79 10.72 -5.93
CA VAL A 119 10.33 10.90 -7.31
C VAL A 119 10.55 12.34 -7.72
N SER A 120 11.25 12.50 -8.84
CA SER A 120 11.54 13.81 -9.43
C SER A 120 10.92 13.91 -10.82
N GLN A 121 10.43 15.10 -11.16
CA GLN A 121 9.91 15.44 -12.47
C GLN A 121 10.30 16.88 -12.82
N ALA A 122 10.69 17.14 -14.07
CA ALA A 122 11.12 18.45 -14.54
C ALA A 122 12.19 19.13 -13.65
N GLY A 123 13.14 18.33 -13.14
CA GLY A 123 14.26 18.81 -12.31
C GLY A 123 13.93 19.08 -10.83
N SER A 124 12.69 18.87 -10.40
CA SER A 124 12.26 19.08 -9.01
C SER A 124 11.82 17.79 -8.36
N VAL A 125 12.04 17.65 -7.06
CA VAL A 125 11.45 16.58 -6.24
C VAL A 125 9.96 16.87 -6.08
N VAL A 126 9.10 15.93 -6.46
CA VAL A 126 7.64 16.05 -6.37
C VAL A 126 7.02 15.10 -5.36
N VAL A 127 7.66 13.94 -5.09
CA VAL A 127 7.23 13.00 -4.04
C VAL A 127 8.45 12.50 -3.28
N GLU A 128 8.35 12.49 -1.97
CA GLU A 128 9.22 11.77 -1.05
C GLU A 128 8.39 10.74 -0.31
N GLU A 129 8.83 9.49 -0.33
CA GLU A 129 8.15 8.38 0.32
C GLU A 129 9.08 7.61 1.21
N ARG A 130 8.58 7.21 2.38
CA ARG A 130 9.19 6.24 3.27
C ARG A 130 8.23 5.06 3.43
N GLN A 131 8.74 3.86 3.23
CA GLN A 131 8.05 2.60 3.48
C GLN A 131 8.68 1.86 4.66
N ASP A 132 7.85 1.44 5.60
CA ASP A 132 8.25 0.65 6.76
C ASP A 132 7.89 -0.82 6.51
N ILE A 133 8.91 -1.66 6.31
CA ILE A 133 8.78 -3.09 6.06
C ILE A 133 9.23 -3.84 7.31
N VAL A 134 8.51 -4.88 7.70
CA VAL A 134 8.84 -5.75 8.83
C VAL A 134 8.90 -7.19 8.37
N TYR A 135 9.99 -7.88 8.69
CA TYR A 135 10.11 -9.32 8.58
C TYR A 135 9.91 -9.96 9.95
N ARG A 136 9.06 -10.97 10.03
CA ARG A 136 8.79 -11.74 11.23
C ARG A 136 8.79 -13.23 10.95
N ASP A 137 8.90 -14.06 11.98
CA ASP A 137 8.80 -15.50 11.83
C ASP A 137 7.41 -15.95 11.37
N ALA A 138 7.38 -16.89 10.43
CA ALA A 138 6.16 -17.46 9.87
C ALA A 138 5.33 -18.26 10.90
N GLY A 139 5.98 -18.81 11.94
CA GLY A 139 5.34 -19.62 12.98
C GLY A 139 4.46 -18.86 14.00
N SER A 140 4.45 -17.52 13.99
CA SER A 140 3.50 -16.77 14.80
C SER A 140 2.11 -16.88 14.18
N GLN A 141 1.25 -17.71 14.78
CA GLN A 141 -0.17 -17.79 14.38
C GLN A 141 -0.76 -16.37 14.43
N LEU A 142 -1.32 -15.93 13.28
CA LEU A 142 -2.22 -14.80 13.31
C LEU A 142 -3.48 -15.25 14.02
N THR A 143 -3.66 -14.81 15.27
CA THR A 143 -4.96 -14.93 15.91
C THR A 143 -5.90 -13.99 15.16
N VAL A 144 -6.68 -14.56 14.25
CA VAL A 144 -7.82 -13.85 13.66
C VAL A 144 -8.86 -13.83 14.77
N ALA A 145 -9.24 -12.65 15.23
CA ALA A 145 -10.34 -12.53 16.18
C ALA A 145 -11.61 -13.10 15.54
N ASP A 146 -12.42 -13.79 16.32
CA ASP A 146 -13.75 -14.20 15.87
C ASP A 146 -14.49 -12.99 15.32
N ASP A 147 -15.12 -13.18 14.17
CA ASP A 147 -15.93 -12.16 13.53
C ASP A 147 -17.15 -11.90 14.45
N GLY A 148 -17.17 -10.74 15.09
CA GLY A 148 -18.30 -10.25 15.86
C GLY A 148 -19.52 -9.93 14.95
N PRO A 149 -20.55 -9.27 15.47
CA PRO A 149 -21.69 -8.87 14.65
C PRO A 149 -21.26 -7.89 13.55
N VAL A 150 -21.89 -7.98 12.39
CA VAL A 150 -21.68 -7.03 11.31
C VAL A 150 -22.23 -5.67 11.72
N LEU A 151 -21.41 -4.63 11.66
CA LEU A 151 -21.79 -3.26 11.96
C LEU A 151 -22.34 -2.56 10.71
N PRO A 152 -23.35 -1.71 10.86
CA PRO A 152 -23.82 -0.90 9.76
C PRO A 152 -22.70 0.04 9.25
N VAL A 153 -22.77 0.37 7.97
CA VAL A 153 -21.92 1.41 7.37
C VAL A 153 -22.57 2.76 7.68
N ALA A 154 -21.81 3.68 8.27
CA ALA A 154 -22.29 5.03 8.55
C ALA A 154 -22.32 5.88 7.27
N GLU A 155 -23.06 6.99 7.29
CA GLU A 155 -23.23 7.88 6.13
C GLU A 155 -21.90 8.52 5.68
N ASP A 156 -20.97 8.74 6.61
CA ASP A 156 -19.61 9.30 6.39
C ASP A 156 -18.56 8.22 6.15
N GLU A 157 -18.95 6.97 5.95
CA GLU A 157 -18.07 5.86 5.64
C GLU A 157 -18.24 5.39 4.20
N TRP A 158 -17.13 4.99 3.58
CA TRP A 158 -17.09 4.42 2.23
C TRP A 158 -16.84 2.91 2.28
N PRO A 159 -17.83 2.07 1.96
CA PRO A 159 -17.64 0.64 1.85
C PRO A 159 -16.96 0.31 0.51
N VAL A 160 -15.87 -0.44 0.57
CA VAL A 160 -15.18 -0.99 -0.60
C VAL A 160 -15.37 -2.50 -0.60
N GLU A 161 -15.99 -3.01 -1.66
CA GLU A 161 -16.17 -4.46 -1.82
C GLU A 161 -14.83 -5.12 -2.16
N ILE A 162 -14.34 -5.94 -1.24
CA ILE A 162 -13.14 -6.73 -1.46
C ILE A 162 -13.52 -8.06 -2.08
N SER A 163 -13.03 -8.31 -3.29
CA SER A 163 -13.24 -9.55 -4.01
C SER A 163 -11.90 -10.11 -4.53
N PRO A 164 -11.82 -11.42 -4.83
CA PRO A 164 -10.63 -11.97 -5.48
C PRO A 164 -10.29 -11.26 -6.80
N THR A 165 -11.30 -10.80 -7.53
CA THR A 165 -11.13 -10.03 -8.77
C THR A 165 -10.48 -8.68 -8.52
N LEU A 166 -10.92 -7.93 -7.50
CA LEU A 166 -10.30 -6.66 -7.11
C LEU A 166 -8.84 -6.86 -6.71
N LEU A 167 -8.56 -7.87 -5.87
CA LEU A 167 -7.20 -8.14 -5.39
C LEU A 167 -6.27 -8.55 -6.54
N PHE A 168 -6.75 -9.41 -7.47
CA PHE A 168 -5.99 -9.76 -8.67
C PHE A 168 -5.67 -8.55 -9.55
N ARG A 169 -6.69 -7.71 -9.84
CA ARG A 169 -6.50 -6.50 -10.66
C ARG A 169 -5.54 -5.51 -10.00
N PHE A 170 -5.60 -5.34 -8.67
CA PHE A 170 -4.66 -4.52 -7.93
C PHE A 170 -3.23 -5.08 -8.01
N SER A 171 -3.05 -6.40 -7.81
CA SER A 171 -1.77 -7.09 -8.00
C SER A 171 -1.21 -6.87 -9.40
N ALA A 172 -2.05 -7.00 -10.44
CA ALA A 172 -1.64 -6.80 -11.83
C ALA A 172 -1.19 -5.36 -12.10
N LEU A 173 -1.94 -4.36 -11.62
CA LEU A 173 -1.61 -2.95 -11.78
C LEU A 173 -0.33 -2.53 -11.05
N THR A 174 -0.01 -3.17 -9.93
CA THR A 174 1.21 -2.90 -9.14
C THR A 174 2.36 -3.85 -9.46
N TYR A 175 2.17 -4.78 -10.42
CA TYR A 175 3.11 -5.86 -10.75
C TYR A 175 3.52 -6.69 -9.51
N ASN A 176 2.59 -6.84 -8.57
CA ASN A 176 2.81 -7.55 -7.31
C ASN A 176 2.39 -9.01 -7.43
N ALA A 177 3.37 -9.91 -7.45
CA ALA A 177 3.15 -11.35 -7.60
C ALA A 177 3.03 -12.10 -6.26
N HIS A 178 2.88 -11.41 -5.11
CA HIS A 178 2.76 -12.09 -3.83
C HIS A 178 1.47 -12.92 -3.74
N ARG A 179 1.65 -14.23 -3.58
CA ARG A 179 0.59 -15.24 -3.69
C ARG A 179 -0.54 -15.07 -2.68
N ILE A 180 -0.29 -14.48 -1.53
CA ILE A 180 -1.32 -14.26 -0.50
C ILE A 180 -2.49 -13.41 -0.96
N HIS A 181 -2.34 -12.67 -2.06
CA HIS A 181 -3.39 -11.79 -2.58
C HIS A 181 -4.28 -12.42 -3.64
N TYR A 182 -3.88 -13.57 -4.23
CA TYR A 182 -4.62 -14.19 -5.33
C TYR A 182 -4.69 -15.73 -5.29
N ASP A 183 -3.85 -16.39 -4.50
CA ASP A 183 -3.76 -17.85 -4.40
C ASP A 183 -4.33 -18.32 -3.05
N ARG A 184 -5.60 -18.69 -3.07
CA ARG A 184 -6.34 -19.08 -1.86
C ARG A 184 -5.81 -20.36 -1.22
N ASP A 185 -5.37 -21.33 -2.03
CA ASP A 185 -4.81 -22.58 -1.53
C ASP A 185 -3.46 -22.34 -0.85
N TYR A 186 -2.64 -21.48 -1.43
CA TYR A 186 -1.39 -21.04 -0.79
C TYR A 186 -1.65 -20.33 0.54
N CYS A 187 -2.63 -19.42 0.58
CA CYS A 187 -3.02 -18.76 1.82
C CYS A 187 -3.39 -19.74 2.92
N ARG A 188 -4.24 -20.74 2.60
CA ARG A 188 -4.72 -21.74 3.55
C ARG A 188 -3.63 -22.74 3.95
N ASP A 189 -2.96 -23.34 2.97
CA ASP A 189 -2.15 -24.54 3.18
C ASP A 189 -0.69 -24.21 3.56
N VAL A 190 -0.19 -23.04 3.14
CA VAL A 190 1.19 -22.61 3.41
C VAL A 190 1.24 -21.50 4.45
N GLU A 191 0.38 -20.49 4.33
CA GLU A 191 0.37 -19.33 5.22
C GLU A 191 -0.51 -19.52 6.46
N GLY A 192 -1.47 -20.47 6.42
CA GLY A 192 -2.43 -20.67 7.52
C GLY A 192 -3.42 -19.51 7.66
N TYR A 193 -3.72 -18.81 6.56
CA TYR A 193 -4.66 -17.69 6.53
C TYR A 193 -6.09 -18.17 6.24
N PRO A 194 -7.12 -17.51 6.80
CA PRO A 194 -8.51 -17.89 6.57
C PRO A 194 -9.04 -17.51 5.18
N GLY A 195 -8.33 -16.66 4.45
CA GLY A 195 -8.73 -16.15 3.14
C GLY A 195 -7.61 -15.42 2.44
N LEU A 196 -7.91 -14.78 1.30
CA LEU A 196 -6.94 -13.92 0.62
C LEU A 196 -6.70 -12.68 1.46
N LEU A 197 -5.43 -12.28 1.58
CA LEU A 197 -5.07 -11.06 2.32
C LEU A 197 -5.27 -9.83 1.43
N THR A 198 -6.00 -8.86 1.93
CA THR A 198 -6.11 -7.54 1.30
C THR A 198 -4.77 -6.81 1.35
N HIS A 199 -4.34 -6.23 0.23
CA HIS A 199 -3.09 -5.49 0.18
C HIS A 199 -3.08 -4.35 1.18
N GLY A 200 -2.01 -4.22 1.95
CA GLY A 200 -1.80 -3.07 2.81
C GLY A 200 -1.79 -1.75 2.03
N PRO A 201 -1.07 -1.66 0.89
CA PRO A 201 -1.14 -0.51 -0.01
C PRO A 201 -2.55 -0.16 -0.51
N LEU A 202 -3.41 -1.14 -0.76
CA LEU A 202 -4.81 -0.87 -1.15
C LEU A 202 -5.58 -0.18 -0.02
N GLN A 203 -5.37 -0.57 1.23
CA GLN A 203 -5.98 0.10 2.38
C GLN A 203 -5.48 1.54 2.52
N ALA A 204 -4.16 1.77 2.38
CA ALA A 204 -3.59 3.12 2.42
C ALA A 204 -4.11 4.00 1.27
N LEU A 205 -4.21 3.44 0.06
CA LEU A 205 -4.76 4.12 -1.12
C LEU A 205 -6.22 4.51 -0.90
N ALA A 206 -7.05 3.60 -0.38
CA ALA A 206 -8.45 3.90 -0.09
C ALA A 206 -8.61 5.00 0.98
N MET A 207 -7.73 5.04 1.99
CA MET A 207 -7.67 6.14 2.95
C MET A 207 -7.31 7.47 2.28
N ALA A 208 -6.34 7.48 1.35
CA ALA A 208 -5.94 8.67 0.60
C ALA A 208 -7.07 9.16 -0.32
N GLU A 209 -7.81 8.25 -0.96
CA GLU A 209 -8.98 8.58 -1.78
C GLU A 209 -10.13 9.17 -0.96
N ALA A 210 -10.45 8.58 0.19
CA ALA A 210 -11.45 9.15 1.09
C ALA A 210 -11.04 10.56 1.56
N ALA A 211 -9.76 10.79 1.85
CA ALA A 211 -9.26 12.12 2.23
C ALA A 211 -9.31 13.13 1.06
N ARG A 212 -9.12 12.66 -0.19
CA ARG A 212 -9.21 13.51 -1.40
C ARG A 212 -10.57 14.18 -1.55
N GLY A 213 -11.65 13.52 -1.14
CA GLY A 213 -13.00 14.09 -1.15
C GLY A 213 -13.18 15.34 -0.27
N HIS A 214 -12.21 15.65 0.60
CA HIS A 214 -12.24 16.78 1.54
C HIS A 214 -11.21 17.88 1.21
N ARG A 215 -10.46 17.76 0.10
CA ARG A 215 -9.39 18.71 -0.26
C ARG A 215 -9.18 18.81 -1.75
N ASP A 216 -8.95 20.04 -2.23
CA ASP A 216 -8.56 20.33 -3.62
C ASP A 216 -7.03 20.32 -3.81
N ASP A 217 -6.23 20.64 -2.77
CA ASP A 217 -4.77 20.69 -2.86
C ASP A 217 -4.17 19.27 -2.70
N PRO A 218 -3.46 18.75 -3.74
CA PRO A 218 -2.82 17.44 -3.69
C PRO A 218 -1.57 17.41 -2.79
N ARG A 219 -1.01 18.59 -2.41
CA ARG A 219 0.19 18.67 -1.57
C ARG A 219 -0.14 18.33 -0.14
N GLY A 220 0.73 17.59 0.51
CA GLY A 220 0.54 17.21 1.90
C GLY A 220 1.51 16.15 2.37
N ASP A 221 1.38 15.82 3.63
CA ASP A 221 2.15 14.84 4.36
C ASP A 221 1.21 13.77 4.89
N PHE A 222 1.21 12.61 4.25
CA PHE A 222 0.37 11.48 4.60
C PHE A 222 1.18 10.41 5.32
N GLU A 223 0.89 10.22 6.59
CA GLU A 223 1.45 9.14 7.41
C GLU A 223 0.38 8.07 7.67
N TYR A 224 0.73 6.80 7.49
CA TYR A 224 -0.22 5.70 7.68
C TYR A 224 0.43 4.48 8.32
N ARG A 225 -0.38 3.66 8.98
CA ARG A 225 0.01 2.40 9.61
C ARG A 225 -1.01 1.31 9.33
N LEU A 226 -0.51 0.10 9.11
CA LEU A 226 -1.30 -1.11 9.00
C LEU A 226 -1.20 -1.84 10.35
N THR A 227 -2.34 -1.98 11.03
CA THR A 227 -2.37 -2.44 12.43
C THR A 227 -2.75 -3.90 12.56
N SER A 228 -3.53 -4.41 11.61
CA SER A 228 -3.90 -5.83 11.58
C SER A 228 -4.22 -6.30 10.15
N PRO A 229 -4.10 -7.60 9.86
CA PRO A 229 -4.47 -8.14 8.55
C PRO A 229 -5.97 -7.97 8.29
N LEU A 230 -6.31 -7.71 7.04
CA LEU A 230 -7.67 -7.67 6.53
C LEU A 230 -7.82 -8.75 5.45
N PHE A 231 -8.79 -9.65 5.61
CA PHE A 231 -9.05 -10.73 4.66
C PHE A 231 -10.23 -10.40 3.74
N ASP A 232 -10.26 -10.99 2.55
CA ASP A 232 -11.23 -10.71 1.50
C ASP A 232 -12.70 -10.90 1.93
N HIS A 233 -12.98 -11.84 2.84
CA HIS A 233 -14.33 -12.11 3.35
C HIS A 233 -14.77 -11.14 4.45
N GLN A 234 -13.89 -10.28 4.97
CA GLN A 234 -14.19 -9.39 6.10
C GLN A 234 -14.74 -8.02 5.70
N GLY A 235 -14.69 -7.67 4.40
CA GLY A 235 -15.09 -6.37 3.89
C GLY A 235 -14.10 -5.26 4.29
N MET A 236 -14.19 -4.11 3.63
CA MET A 236 -13.37 -2.94 3.92
C MET A 236 -14.25 -1.71 4.01
N VAL A 237 -14.21 -1.00 5.12
CA VAL A 237 -14.95 0.25 5.32
C VAL A 237 -13.95 1.34 5.66
N VAL A 238 -13.96 2.40 4.86
CA VAL A 238 -12.99 3.51 4.93
C VAL A 238 -13.67 4.75 5.47
N ARG A 239 -12.98 5.50 6.30
CA ARG A 239 -13.47 6.77 6.83
C ARG A 239 -12.39 7.83 6.76
N ALA A 240 -12.79 9.07 6.43
CA ALA A 240 -11.95 10.25 6.50
C ALA A 240 -12.68 11.35 7.28
N VAL A 241 -12.02 11.93 8.28
CA VAL A 241 -12.60 12.94 9.14
C VAL A 241 -11.70 14.18 9.16
N PRO A 242 -12.14 15.29 8.57
CA PRO A 242 -11.43 16.57 8.68
C PRO A 242 -11.34 17.05 10.13
N GLY A 243 -10.19 17.62 10.49
CA GLY A 243 -9.93 18.18 11.79
C GLY A 243 -8.98 19.38 11.71
N PRO A 244 -8.67 20.02 12.84
CA PRO A 244 -7.85 21.25 12.86
C PRO A 244 -6.42 21.02 12.36
N ASP A 245 -5.86 19.82 12.58
CA ASP A 245 -4.47 19.48 12.22
C ASP A 245 -4.36 18.67 10.92
N GLY A 246 -5.46 18.50 10.18
CA GLY A 246 -5.52 17.72 8.94
C GLY A 246 -6.69 16.76 8.91
N ILE A 247 -6.60 15.73 8.06
CA ILE A 247 -7.64 14.74 7.87
C ILE A 247 -7.16 13.42 8.48
N THR A 248 -7.88 12.91 9.49
CA THR A 248 -7.65 11.57 10.02
C THR A 248 -8.38 10.55 9.17
N THR A 249 -7.72 9.43 8.88
CA THR A 249 -8.30 8.37 8.05
C THR A 249 -8.18 7.03 8.75
N SER A 250 -9.10 6.12 8.47
CA SER A 250 -9.06 4.77 9.02
C SER A 250 -9.69 3.76 8.07
N VAL A 251 -9.28 2.52 8.20
CA VAL A 251 -9.94 1.35 7.62
C VAL A 251 -10.36 0.43 8.75
N ARG A 252 -11.59 -0.04 8.69
CA ARG A 252 -12.09 -1.11 9.52
C ARG A 252 -12.67 -2.25 8.67
N ASP A 253 -12.72 -3.44 9.24
CA ASP A 253 -13.54 -4.51 8.67
C ASP A 253 -15.03 -4.26 8.95
N ARG A 254 -15.89 -5.12 8.41
CA ARG A 254 -17.35 -5.02 8.62
C ARG A 254 -17.79 -5.30 10.07
N HIS A 255 -16.89 -5.83 10.91
CA HIS A 255 -17.15 -6.14 12.33
C HIS A 255 -16.64 -5.03 13.26
N GLY A 256 -16.05 -3.95 12.71
CA GLY A 256 -15.58 -2.79 13.47
C GLY A 256 -14.10 -2.86 13.89
N ARG A 257 -13.37 -3.92 13.54
CA ARG A 257 -11.95 -4.01 13.86
C ARG A 257 -11.15 -3.11 12.94
N GLN A 258 -10.42 -2.16 13.50
CA GLN A 258 -9.54 -1.28 12.75
C GLN A 258 -8.32 -2.05 12.20
N THR A 259 -8.08 -1.94 10.89
CA THR A 259 -6.99 -2.61 10.19
C THR A 259 -5.92 -1.66 9.69
N ALA A 260 -6.29 -0.39 9.47
CA ALA A 260 -5.36 0.66 9.11
C ALA A 260 -5.80 2.00 9.68
N ALA A 261 -4.85 2.91 9.85
CA ALA A 261 -5.08 4.31 10.22
C ALA A 261 -4.05 5.21 9.55
N GLY A 262 -4.44 6.46 9.29
CA GLY A 262 -3.55 7.46 8.70
C GLY A 262 -3.97 8.89 9.05
N THR A 263 -3.08 9.82 8.74
CA THR A 263 -3.34 11.26 8.86
C THR A 263 -2.72 11.98 7.68
N LEU A 264 -3.53 12.75 6.98
CA LEU A 264 -3.09 13.67 5.94
C LEU A 264 -3.04 15.09 6.50
N ARG A 265 -1.83 15.65 6.59
CA ARG A 265 -1.61 17.04 7.02
C ARG A 265 -1.36 17.93 5.80
N PRO A 266 -1.95 19.12 5.72
CA PRO A 266 -1.58 20.11 4.70
C PRO A 266 -0.13 20.59 4.94
N TRP A 267 0.47 21.17 3.89
CA TRP A 267 1.69 21.97 4.01
C TRP A 267 1.35 23.33 4.60
#